data_eb20cdef54bd7ca99fd46ea5ba7b380f
#
_entry.id   eb20cdef54bd7ca99fd46ea5ba7b380f
#
_cell.length_a   1.000
_cell.length_b   1.000
_cell.length_c   1.000
_cell.angle_alpha   90.00
_cell.angle_beta   90.00
_cell.angle_gamma   90.00
#
_symmetry.space_group_name_H-M   'P 1'
#
loop_
_entity.id
_entity.type
_entity.pdbx_description
1 polymer ?
#
loop_
_entity_poly.entity_id
_entity_poly.type
_entity_poly.pdbx_seq_one_letter_code
_entity_poly.pdbx_strand_id
1 'polypeptide(L)'
;LSRVRRVRLALVALGVLAGLPGAARALELTIAAPLQGETVFGAVEVRVAVSPAAALSEVKRVEFYLDGRRVGSASAPPFRIVVDAGQENREHHIEVVAFGAAGPLASAERRTPPLRVDEQIDVSLTQLFITVERDGEPVPGLKSNDFEVFEDGVRQQVTGFEGGEVPFTAVILLDASTSMQGGRLTKALEGAHAFFSAMAAIDEAKLVLFSDRLLLETPFTGITSILTLGLSGVEATGGTALNDSLYLALKRLEPRSGRKVVILLSDGVDVDSVLGMDDVKAALGGGPSALLYWLRLRREEEGARGEIRISTAWRDPDGHRHEMEQLRRAVLASGGRIATIDRVEQVKEALAGILHELRGQYVLSYYPSHIHMGGPPPKVDVRLRNRGGLDLRVHRGQPGK
;
A
#
# COMPACT_ATOMS: atom_id res chain seq x y z
N LEU A 1 56.07 16.26 24.86
CA LEU A 1 56.97 15.62 23.92
C LEU A 1 56.83 14.09 24.02
N SER A 2 55.98 13.47 23.26
CA SER A 2 56.17 12.08 22.87
C SER A 2 55.35 11.80 21.60
N ARG A 3 56.06 11.54 20.52
CA ARG A 3 55.52 11.17 19.20
C ARG A 3 54.96 9.77 19.27
N VAL A 4 53.65 9.63 19.07
CA VAL A 4 53.01 8.32 18.79
C VAL A 4 53.12 8.07 17.28
N ARG A 5 53.93 7.09 16.91
CA ARG A 5 54.09 6.60 15.53
C ARG A 5 52.78 5.97 15.06
N ARG A 6 52.15 6.57 14.05
CA ARG A 6 51.07 5.94 13.28
C ARG A 6 51.72 4.88 12.37
N VAL A 7 51.44 3.62 12.65
CA VAL A 7 51.74 2.52 11.71
C VAL A 7 50.61 2.50 10.69
N ARG A 8 50.86 2.99 9.49
CA ARG A 8 50.00 2.76 8.33
C ARG A 8 50.37 1.41 7.75
N LEU A 9 49.50 0.40 7.90
CA LEU A 9 49.60 -0.82 7.11
C LEU A 9 48.98 -0.53 5.74
N ALA A 10 49.81 -0.44 4.72
CA ALA A 10 49.39 -0.42 3.33
C ALA A 10 49.17 -1.90 2.90
N LEU A 11 47.96 -2.31 2.62
CA LEU A 11 47.67 -3.57 1.95
C LEU A 11 47.68 -3.35 0.44
N VAL A 12 48.62 -3.98 -0.21
CA VAL A 12 48.81 -3.99 -1.67
C VAL A 12 47.76 -4.90 -2.27
N ALA A 13 47.04 -4.38 -3.25
CA ALA A 13 46.20 -5.20 -4.13
C ALA A 13 47.09 -6.07 -5.03
N LEU A 14 46.90 -7.39 -5.00
CA LEU A 14 47.54 -8.30 -5.95
C LEU A 14 46.48 -8.99 -6.81
N GLY A 15 46.76 -8.89 -8.10
CA GLY A 15 45.92 -9.33 -9.18
C GLY A 15 45.82 -10.85 -9.36
N VAL A 16 44.91 -11.19 -10.19
CA VAL A 16 44.46 -12.46 -10.76
C VAL A 16 45.62 -13.40 -11.11
N LEU A 17 45.53 -14.65 -10.63
CA LEU A 17 46.11 -15.82 -11.31
C LEU A 17 45.14 -17.02 -11.23
N ALA A 18 44.88 -17.54 -12.39
CA ALA A 18 43.96 -18.66 -12.62
C ALA A 18 44.56 -20.00 -12.21
N GLY A 19 43.76 -20.88 -11.64
CA GLY A 19 43.77 -22.34 -11.81
C GLY A 19 44.80 -23.14 -11.02
N LEU A 20 44.40 -23.55 -9.77
CA LEU A 20 44.82 -24.83 -9.19
C LEU A 20 43.69 -25.33 -8.23
N PRO A 21 43.35 -26.62 -8.22
CA PRO A 21 42.34 -27.14 -7.31
C PRO A 21 42.95 -27.30 -5.91
N GLY A 22 42.42 -26.61 -4.92
CA GLY A 22 42.79 -26.79 -3.53
C GLY A 22 43.11 -25.52 -2.74
N ALA A 23 42.91 -24.31 -3.25
CA ALA A 23 43.08 -23.09 -2.47
C ALA A 23 42.07 -23.02 -1.33
N ALA A 24 42.51 -23.19 -0.10
CA ALA A 24 41.71 -22.87 1.09
C ALA A 24 41.19 -21.41 0.90
N ARG A 25 39.88 -21.29 0.84
CA ARG A 25 39.24 -19.97 0.66
C ARG A 25 39.63 -19.13 1.87
N ALA A 26 40.28 -17.98 1.64
CA ALA A 26 40.68 -17.09 2.70
C ALA A 26 39.49 -16.71 3.58
N LEU A 27 39.75 -16.58 4.90
CA LEU A 27 38.72 -16.15 5.83
C LEU A 27 38.25 -14.76 5.47
N GLU A 28 36.95 -14.60 5.32
CA GLU A 28 36.27 -13.33 5.03
C GLU A 28 35.33 -12.98 6.18
N LEU A 29 35.36 -11.72 6.60
CA LEU A 29 34.42 -11.15 7.54
C LEU A 29 33.39 -10.30 6.81
N THR A 30 32.15 -10.37 7.25
CA THR A 30 31.09 -9.49 6.79
C THR A 30 30.32 -8.94 7.98
N ILE A 31 30.12 -7.61 8.03
CA ILE A 31 29.23 -7.00 9.00
C ILE A 31 27.80 -7.23 8.53
N ALA A 32 27.07 -8.10 9.24
CA ALA A 32 25.72 -8.49 8.93
C ALA A 32 24.67 -7.52 9.50
N ALA A 33 25.02 -6.78 10.56
CA ALA A 33 24.25 -5.68 11.13
C ALA A 33 25.24 -4.64 11.71
N PRO A 34 24.95 -3.33 11.59
CA PRO A 34 23.87 -2.71 10.81
C PRO A 34 24.03 -2.95 9.29
N LEU A 35 22.92 -2.79 8.53
CA LEU A 35 22.94 -2.97 7.07
C LEU A 35 23.68 -1.82 6.37
N GLN A 36 24.04 -2.05 5.11
CA GLN A 36 24.68 -1.00 4.29
C GLN A 36 23.73 0.19 4.12
N GLY A 37 24.18 1.39 4.48
CA GLY A 37 23.36 2.60 4.38
C GLY A 37 22.40 2.83 5.55
N GLU A 38 22.34 1.92 6.52
CA GLU A 38 21.53 2.09 7.73
C GLU A 38 22.13 3.17 8.65
N THR A 39 21.31 4.11 9.10
CA THR A 39 21.66 5.11 10.11
C THR A 39 21.52 4.50 11.50
N VAL A 40 22.44 4.83 12.41
CA VAL A 40 22.48 4.25 13.75
C VAL A 40 22.47 5.33 14.84
N PHE A 41 21.74 5.07 15.93
CA PHE A 41 21.66 5.92 17.13
C PHE A 41 21.54 5.05 18.38
N GLY A 42 22.03 5.54 19.52
CA GLY A 42 21.90 4.87 20.82
C GLY A 42 22.44 3.45 20.79
N ALA A 43 21.68 2.52 21.35
CA ALA A 43 22.10 1.12 21.44
C ALA A 43 21.93 0.39 20.08
N VAL A 44 23.03 -0.02 19.48
CA VAL A 44 23.10 -0.66 18.16
C VAL A 44 23.72 -2.05 18.28
N GLU A 45 23.07 -3.07 17.74
CA GLU A 45 23.68 -4.40 17.59
C GLU A 45 24.62 -4.41 16.40
N VAL A 46 25.91 -4.73 16.66
CA VAL A 46 26.87 -5.05 15.61
C VAL A 46 27.05 -6.55 15.54
N ARG A 47 26.74 -7.15 14.39
CA ARG A 47 26.80 -8.58 14.14
C ARG A 47 27.71 -8.89 12.96
N VAL A 48 28.52 -9.93 13.12
CA VAL A 48 29.54 -10.33 12.14
C VAL A 48 29.31 -11.77 11.69
N ALA A 49 29.38 -12.00 10.39
CA ALA A 49 29.42 -13.31 9.78
C ALA A 49 30.85 -13.64 9.32
N VAL A 50 31.25 -14.90 9.47
CA VAL A 50 32.53 -15.46 9.03
C VAL A 50 32.28 -16.44 7.90
N SER A 51 32.98 -16.32 6.81
CA SER A 51 32.91 -17.21 5.66
C SER A 51 34.31 -17.68 5.26
N PRO A 52 34.49 -18.96 4.84
CA PRO A 52 33.51 -20.07 4.94
C PRO A 52 33.30 -20.51 6.38
N ALA A 53 32.18 -21.18 6.66
CA ALA A 53 31.85 -21.63 8.02
C ALA A 53 32.95 -22.55 8.64
N ALA A 54 33.72 -23.26 7.84
CA ALA A 54 34.85 -24.08 8.27
C ALA A 54 35.96 -23.23 8.95
N ALA A 55 36.11 -21.96 8.57
CA ALA A 55 37.12 -21.07 9.13
C ALA A 55 36.74 -20.54 10.54
N LEU A 56 35.53 -20.79 11.03
CA LEU A 56 35.09 -20.42 12.38
C LEU A 56 36.00 -20.97 13.48
N SER A 57 36.55 -22.17 13.29
CA SER A 57 37.47 -22.83 14.26
C SER A 57 38.80 -22.07 14.43
N GLU A 58 39.21 -21.27 13.42
CA GLU A 58 40.44 -20.50 13.45
C GLU A 58 40.28 -19.19 14.23
N VAL A 59 39.04 -18.70 14.34
CA VAL A 59 38.72 -17.43 15.00
C VAL A 59 38.64 -17.65 16.52
N LYS A 60 39.51 -17.02 17.27
CA LYS A 60 39.57 -17.04 18.74
C LYS A 60 38.74 -15.93 19.36
N ARG A 61 38.70 -14.77 18.70
CA ARG A 61 37.86 -13.64 19.08
C ARG A 61 37.65 -12.69 17.91
N VAL A 62 36.59 -11.93 17.96
CA VAL A 62 36.33 -10.78 17.11
C VAL A 62 36.33 -9.52 17.98
N GLU A 63 37.09 -8.52 17.62
CA GLU A 63 37.13 -7.20 18.27
C GLU A 63 36.30 -6.22 17.44
N PHE A 64 35.60 -5.33 18.13
CA PHE A 64 34.69 -4.35 17.52
C PHE A 64 35.18 -2.95 17.87
N TYR A 65 35.18 -2.11 16.88
CA TYR A 65 35.61 -0.71 16.99
C TYR A 65 34.51 0.20 16.44
N LEU A 66 34.24 1.29 17.14
CA LEU A 66 33.38 2.37 16.71
C LEU A 66 34.18 3.67 16.69
N ASP A 67 34.24 4.33 15.54
CA ASP A 67 34.98 5.58 15.32
C ASP A 67 36.45 5.48 15.75
N GLY A 68 37.05 4.32 15.50
CA GLY A 68 38.45 4.04 15.84
C GLY A 68 38.70 3.67 17.33
N ARG A 69 37.66 3.64 18.17
CA ARG A 69 37.75 3.22 19.56
C ARG A 69 37.27 1.79 19.71
N ARG A 70 38.00 0.94 20.39
CA ARG A 70 37.60 -0.42 20.72
C ARG A 70 36.39 -0.36 21.69
N VAL A 71 35.27 -0.95 21.31
CA VAL A 71 34.02 -0.94 22.08
C VAL A 71 33.63 -2.30 22.66
N GLY A 72 34.28 -3.38 22.22
CA GLY A 72 34.07 -4.69 22.78
C GLY A 72 34.74 -5.83 22.02
N SER A 73 34.49 -7.07 22.46
CA SER A 73 34.91 -8.27 21.78
C SER A 73 33.98 -9.43 22.06
N ALA A 74 33.88 -10.37 21.12
CA ALA A 74 33.19 -11.65 21.27
C ALA A 74 34.16 -12.81 21.00
N SER A 75 34.20 -13.82 21.86
CA SER A 75 35.13 -14.95 21.78
C SER A 75 34.47 -16.25 21.28
N ALA A 76 33.17 -16.23 21.01
CA ALA A 76 32.41 -17.34 20.47
C ALA A 76 31.28 -16.85 19.55
N PRO A 77 30.88 -17.66 18.54
CA PRO A 77 29.69 -17.37 17.76
C PRO A 77 28.41 -17.44 18.61
N PRO A 78 27.37 -16.66 18.28
CA PRO A 78 27.36 -15.60 17.24
C PRO A 78 28.22 -14.41 17.65
N PHE A 79 29.11 -13.95 16.75
CA PHE A 79 29.96 -12.79 17.03
C PHE A 79 29.11 -11.51 16.91
N ARG A 80 28.62 -11.06 18.05
CA ARG A 80 27.82 -9.84 18.15
C ARG A 80 28.04 -9.12 19.47
N ILE A 81 27.87 -7.81 19.44
CA ILE A 81 27.84 -6.96 20.64
C ILE A 81 26.77 -5.89 20.45
N VAL A 82 26.35 -5.29 21.54
CA VAL A 82 25.56 -4.04 21.50
C VAL A 82 26.50 -2.91 21.89
N VAL A 83 26.56 -1.87 21.05
CA VAL A 83 27.38 -0.68 21.26
C VAL A 83 26.49 0.54 21.37
N ASP A 84 26.90 1.55 22.13
CA ASP A 84 26.23 2.84 22.15
C ASP A 84 26.86 3.77 21.10
N ALA A 85 26.10 4.06 20.04
CA ALA A 85 26.50 5.00 18.98
C ALA A 85 26.27 6.47 19.40
N GLY A 86 25.66 6.73 20.56
CA GLY A 86 25.31 8.08 21.00
C GLY A 86 24.04 8.62 20.38
N GLN A 87 23.72 9.87 20.74
CA GLN A 87 22.49 10.55 20.27
C GLN A 87 22.77 11.57 19.15
N GLU A 88 24.01 11.73 18.74
CA GLU A 88 24.40 12.70 17.73
C GLU A 88 24.12 12.16 16.33
N ASN A 89 23.49 12.99 15.50
CA ASN A 89 23.24 12.68 14.09
C ASN A 89 24.53 12.92 13.26
N ARG A 90 25.37 11.89 13.18
CA ARG A 90 26.64 11.94 12.42
C ARG A 90 26.97 10.60 11.78
N GLU A 91 27.91 10.63 10.86
CA GLU A 91 28.48 9.39 10.32
C GLU A 91 29.27 8.64 11.40
N HIS A 92 29.06 7.33 11.48
CA HIS A 92 29.86 6.44 12.29
C HIS A 92 30.65 5.45 11.42
N HIS A 93 31.86 5.10 11.88
CA HIS A 93 32.71 4.10 11.27
C HIS A 93 32.82 2.89 12.19
N ILE A 94 32.28 1.78 11.75
CA ILE A 94 32.33 0.49 12.43
C ILE A 94 33.43 -0.35 11.78
N GLU A 95 34.37 -0.82 12.57
CA GLU A 95 35.42 -1.74 12.13
C GLU A 95 35.35 -3.02 13.01
N VAL A 96 35.55 -4.16 12.40
CA VAL A 96 35.60 -5.47 13.10
C VAL A 96 36.85 -6.21 12.64
N VAL A 97 37.57 -6.82 13.59
CA VAL A 97 38.80 -7.57 13.33
C VAL A 97 38.70 -8.95 13.98
N ALA A 98 38.83 -10.01 13.19
CA ALA A 98 38.96 -11.36 13.72
C ALA A 98 40.41 -11.70 14.03
N PHE A 99 40.64 -12.32 15.18
CA PHE A 99 41.93 -12.78 15.63
C PHE A 99 41.97 -14.29 15.77
N GLY A 100 43.01 -14.90 15.28
CA GLY A 100 43.41 -16.27 15.55
C GLY A 100 44.46 -16.40 16.65
N ALA A 101 45.10 -17.57 16.75
CA ALA A 101 46.13 -17.81 17.73
C ALA A 101 47.43 -16.99 17.45
N ALA A 102 47.75 -16.72 16.18
CA ALA A 102 48.96 -16.03 15.76
C ALA A 102 48.78 -14.53 15.49
N GLY A 103 47.56 -13.98 15.55
CA GLY A 103 47.29 -12.58 15.26
C GLY A 103 46.01 -12.34 14.48
N PRO A 104 45.85 -11.15 13.83
CA PRO A 104 44.70 -10.84 13.05
C PRO A 104 44.59 -11.70 11.80
N LEU A 105 43.37 -12.18 11.50
CA LEU A 105 43.03 -13.05 10.37
C LEU A 105 42.35 -12.29 9.23
N ALA A 106 41.39 -11.44 9.58
CA ALA A 106 40.63 -10.63 8.63
C ALA A 106 39.98 -9.45 9.34
N SER A 107 39.64 -8.43 8.57
CA SER A 107 38.85 -7.28 9.03
C SER A 107 37.75 -6.94 8.07
N ALA A 108 36.70 -6.28 8.57
CA ALA A 108 35.65 -5.68 7.78
C ALA A 108 35.31 -4.31 8.38
N GLU A 109 34.87 -3.42 7.53
CA GLU A 109 34.47 -2.08 7.95
C GLU A 109 33.13 -1.69 7.33
N ARG A 110 32.41 -0.81 8.01
CA ARG A 110 31.14 -0.23 7.55
C ARG A 110 31.00 1.20 8.01
N ARG A 111 30.54 2.04 7.09
CA ARG A 111 30.12 3.40 7.42
C ARG A 111 28.62 3.47 7.46
N THR A 112 28.09 4.04 8.52
CA THR A 112 26.66 4.31 8.70
C THR A 112 26.47 5.81 8.51
N PRO A 113 25.67 6.24 7.50
CA PRO A 113 25.50 7.66 7.20
C PRO A 113 24.70 8.34 8.32
N PRO A 114 24.83 9.67 8.50
CA PRO A 114 23.92 10.43 9.33
C PRO A 114 22.51 10.33 8.76
N LEU A 115 21.48 10.44 9.63
CA LEU A 115 20.11 10.65 9.19
C LEU A 115 20.07 11.98 8.43
N ARG A 116 20.02 11.91 7.14
CA ARG A 116 19.66 13.07 6.34
C ARG A 116 18.15 13.16 6.44
N VAL A 117 17.66 14.09 7.25
CA VAL A 117 16.38 14.69 6.99
C VAL A 117 16.64 15.58 5.78
N ASP A 118 16.66 14.99 4.60
CA ASP A 118 16.44 15.79 3.41
C ASP A 118 15.03 16.32 3.63
N GLU A 119 14.92 17.60 4.01
CA GLU A 119 13.79 18.40 3.65
C GLU A 119 13.80 18.49 2.11
N GLN A 120 13.62 17.37 1.45
CA GLN A 120 13.03 17.35 0.15
C GLN A 120 11.63 17.89 0.42
N ILE A 121 11.49 19.18 0.13
CA ILE A 121 10.19 19.78 -0.15
C ILE A 121 9.69 18.98 -1.36
N ASP A 122 9.06 17.85 -1.07
CA ASP A 122 8.44 17.02 -2.09
C ASP A 122 7.17 17.79 -2.49
N VAL A 123 7.36 18.71 -3.43
CA VAL A 123 6.24 19.39 -4.08
C VAL A 123 5.58 18.34 -4.97
N SER A 124 4.87 17.45 -4.34
CA SER A 124 4.22 16.36 -5.03
C SER A 124 3.02 16.89 -5.80
N LEU A 125 2.97 16.55 -7.07
CA LEU A 125 1.85 16.86 -7.96
C LEU A 125 0.57 16.23 -7.38
N THR A 126 -0.38 17.07 -6.98
CA THR A 126 -1.71 16.59 -6.54
C THR A 126 -2.58 16.32 -7.76
N GLN A 127 -3.15 15.11 -7.81
CA GLN A 127 -4.11 14.73 -8.84
C GLN A 127 -5.51 14.64 -8.24
N LEU A 128 -6.47 15.22 -8.96
CA LEU A 128 -7.89 15.18 -8.64
C LEU A 128 -8.61 14.43 -9.74
N PHE A 129 -9.36 13.41 -9.38
CA PHE A 129 -10.26 12.68 -10.29
C PHE A 129 -11.66 13.25 -10.09
N ILE A 130 -12.24 13.76 -11.15
CA ILE A 130 -13.48 14.54 -11.11
C ILE A 130 -14.54 13.88 -11.97
N THR A 131 -15.65 13.50 -11.36
CA THR A 131 -16.85 13.08 -12.05
C THR A 131 -17.77 14.29 -12.20
N VAL A 132 -18.19 14.61 -13.41
CA VAL A 132 -19.19 15.62 -13.70
C VAL A 132 -20.36 14.94 -14.39
N GLU A 133 -21.53 15.04 -13.78
CA GLU A 133 -22.75 14.37 -14.27
C GLU A 133 -23.89 15.37 -14.48
N ARG A 134 -24.79 15.03 -15.41
CA ARG A 134 -26.09 15.63 -15.56
C ARG A 134 -27.13 14.51 -15.58
N ASP A 135 -28.05 14.52 -14.64
CA ASP A 135 -29.09 13.48 -14.52
C ASP A 135 -28.49 12.05 -14.43
N GLY A 136 -27.32 11.93 -13.80
CA GLY A 136 -26.60 10.64 -13.63
C GLY A 136 -25.74 10.20 -14.81
N GLU A 137 -25.69 10.98 -15.90
CA GLU A 137 -24.85 10.68 -17.07
C GLU A 137 -23.61 11.58 -17.10
N PRO A 138 -22.42 11.02 -17.39
CA PRO A 138 -21.18 11.79 -17.49
C PRO A 138 -21.28 12.89 -18.57
N VAL A 139 -20.81 14.08 -18.24
CA VAL A 139 -20.79 15.23 -19.16
C VAL A 139 -19.44 15.28 -19.87
N PRO A 140 -19.37 14.94 -21.17
CA PRO A 140 -18.12 14.95 -21.92
C PRO A 140 -17.77 16.38 -22.40
N GLY A 141 -16.51 16.54 -22.86
CA GLY A 141 -16.05 17.70 -23.60
C GLY A 141 -15.76 18.95 -22.76
N LEU A 142 -15.68 18.81 -21.42
CA LEU A 142 -15.18 19.89 -20.57
C LEU A 142 -13.68 20.10 -20.80
N LYS A 143 -13.23 21.33 -20.58
CA LYS A 143 -11.84 21.76 -20.75
C LYS A 143 -11.26 22.22 -19.42
N SER A 144 -9.94 22.28 -19.31
CA SER A 144 -9.25 22.76 -18.10
C SER A 144 -9.82 24.09 -17.57
N ASN A 145 -10.14 25.03 -18.49
CA ASN A 145 -10.66 26.34 -18.14
C ASN A 145 -12.10 26.33 -17.58
N ASP A 146 -12.81 25.21 -17.70
CA ASP A 146 -14.14 25.05 -17.09
C ASP A 146 -14.06 24.80 -15.59
N PHE A 147 -12.86 24.47 -15.06
CA PHE A 147 -12.65 24.12 -13.66
C PHE A 147 -11.87 25.19 -12.90
N GLU A 148 -12.19 25.38 -11.65
CA GLU A 148 -11.41 26.14 -10.68
C GLU A 148 -11.13 25.23 -9.47
N VAL A 149 -9.86 25.13 -9.09
CA VAL A 149 -9.41 24.34 -7.96
C VAL A 149 -9.02 25.27 -6.82
N PHE A 150 -9.47 24.97 -5.62
CA PHE A 150 -9.11 25.69 -4.40
C PHE A 150 -8.59 24.66 -3.36
N GLU A 151 -7.52 25.01 -2.67
CA GLU A 151 -7.00 24.25 -1.54
C GLU A 151 -6.98 25.19 -0.33
N ASP A 152 -7.68 24.80 0.75
CA ASP A 152 -7.93 25.65 1.92
C ASP A 152 -8.41 27.07 1.58
N GLY A 153 -9.24 27.19 0.53
CA GLY A 153 -9.76 28.45 0.03
C GLY A 153 -8.81 29.24 -0.88
N VAL A 154 -7.56 28.80 -1.04
CA VAL A 154 -6.60 29.42 -1.95
C VAL A 154 -6.69 28.78 -3.33
N ARG A 155 -6.90 29.63 -4.36
CA ARG A 155 -6.98 29.16 -5.74
C ARG A 155 -5.66 28.56 -6.20
N GLN A 156 -5.72 27.36 -6.78
CA GLN A 156 -4.57 26.64 -7.33
C GLN A 156 -4.52 26.76 -8.85
N GLN A 157 -3.30 26.78 -9.40
CA GLN A 157 -3.10 26.77 -10.84
C GLN A 157 -3.11 25.30 -11.33
N VAL A 158 -4.08 24.96 -12.17
CA VAL A 158 -4.13 23.67 -12.85
C VAL A 158 -2.98 23.61 -13.87
N THR A 159 -2.07 22.65 -13.69
CA THR A 159 -0.89 22.44 -14.54
C THR A 159 -1.04 21.26 -15.50
N GLY A 160 -1.93 20.32 -15.17
CA GLY A 160 -2.28 19.16 -16.00
C GLY A 160 -3.78 18.99 -16.09
N PHE A 161 -4.27 18.58 -17.27
CA PHE A 161 -5.67 18.26 -17.52
C PHE A 161 -5.75 17.10 -18.47
N GLU A 162 -6.46 16.05 -18.07
CA GLU A 162 -6.78 14.90 -18.88
C GLU A 162 -8.27 14.63 -18.81
N GLY A 163 -8.87 14.24 -19.92
CA GLY A 163 -10.26 13.79 -20.00
C GLY A 163 -10.35 12.57 -20.91
N GLY A 164 -11.23 11.63 -20.58
CA GLY A 164 -11.41 10.43 -21.36
C GLY A 164 -10.81 9.17 -20.71
N GLU A 165 -10.09 8.35 -21.45
CA GLU A 165 -9.60 7.06 -20.97
C GLU A 165 -8.40 7.17 -20.02
N VAL A 166 -8.66 7.58 -18.79
CA VAL A 166 -7.64 7.60 -17.72
C VAL A 166 -7.52 6.19 -17.12
N PRO A 167 -6.30 5.61 -17.07
CA PRO A 167 -6.11 4.28 -16.52
C PRO A 167 -6.47 4.22 -15.04
N PHE A 168 -6.91 3.05 -14.57
CA PHE A 168 -7.16 2.77 -13.17
C PHE A 168 -6.58 1.44 -12.72
N THR A 169 -6.33 1.32 -11.42
CA THR A 169 -6.04 0.06 -10.76
C THR A 169 -7.18 -0.27 -9.81
N ALA A 170 -7.89 -1.38 -10.06
CA ALA A 170 -9.08 -1.76 -9.30
C ALA A 170 -8.88 -3.03 -8.47
N VAL A 171 -9.53 -3.09 -7.30
CA VAL A 171 -9.83 -4.33 -6.59
C VAL A 171 -11.33 -4.56 -6.64
N ILE A 172 -11.74 -5.66 -7.27
CA ILE A 172 -13.10 -6.18 -7.18
C ILE A 172 -13.16 -7.08 -5.96
N LEU A 173 -13.85 -6.61 -4.93
CA LEU A 173 -14.02 -7.31 -3.66
C LEU A 173 -15.41 -7.94 -3.64
N LEU A 174 -15.48 -9.24 -3.78
CA LEU A 174 -16.72 -9.97 -3.99
C LEU A 174 -16.99 -10.88 -2.80
N ASP A 175 -18.12 -10.65 -2.17
CA ASP A 175 -18.66 -11.46 -1.09
C ASP A 175 -19.13 -12.81 -1.61
N ALA A 176 -18.64 -13.88 -1.00
CA ALA A 176 -19.02 -15.26 -1.27
C ALA A 176 -19.54 -15.96 0.01
N SER A 177 -20.07 -15.17 0.96
CA SER A 177 -20.71 -15.68 2.17
C SER A 177 -22.02 -16.40 1.88
N THR A 178 -22.57 -17.05 2.90
CA THR A 178 -23.84 -17.80 2.81
C THR A 178 -25.00 -16.95 2.28
N SER A 179 -25.00 -15.63 2.51
CA SER A 179 -26.01 -14.71 1.97
C SER A 179 -26.01 -14.63 0.44
N MET A 180 -24.94 -15.11 -0.20
CA MET A 180 -24.77 -15.14 -1.66
C MET A 180 -25.20 -16.44 -2.31
N GLN A 181 -25.84 -17.35 -1.57
CA GLN A 181 -26.42 -18.58 -2.11
C GLN A 181 -27.58 -18.32 -3.08
N GLY A 182 -28.12 -19.38 -3.69
CA GLY A 182 -29.30 -19.28 -4.58
C GLY A 182 -29.02 -18.63 -5.94
N GLY A 183 -27.79 -18.73 -6.46
CA GLY A 183 -27.41 -18.17 -7.76
C GLY A 183 -26.91 -16.71 -7.71
N ARG A 184 -26.97 -16.05 -6.55
CA ARG A 184 -26.50 -14.66 -6.37
C ARG A 184 -25.00 -14.55 -6.65
N LEU A 185 -24.19 -15.49 -6.08
CA LEU A 185 -22.76 -15.53 -6.31
C LEU A 185 -22.46 -15.75 -7.80
N THR A 186 -23.15 -16.67 -8.47
CA THR A 186 -22.96 -16.93 -9.91
C THR A 186 -23.18 -15.65 -10.74
N LYS A 187 -24.24 -14.91 -10.47
CA LYS A 187 -24.54 -13.65 -11.17
C LYS A 187 -23.55 -12.55 -10.86
N ALA A 188 -23.06 -12.49 -9.63
CA ALA A 188 -21.99 -11.57 -9.24
C ALA A 188 -20.69 -11.88 -9.99
N LEU A 189 -20.32 -13.16 -10.11
CA LEU A 189 -19.16 -13.62 -10.87
C LEU A 189 -19.30 -13.35 -12.37
N GLU A 190 -20.50 -13.58 -12.96
CA GLU A 190 -20.79 -13.21 -14.35
C GLU A 190 -20.61 -11.70 -14.58
N GLY A 191 -21.08 -10.88 -13.64
CA GLY A 191 -20.91 -9.43 -13.68
C GLY A 191 -19.44 -9.02 -13.60
N ALA A 192 -18.68 -9.60 -12.69
CA ALA A 192 -17.24 -9.35 -12.56
C ALA A 192 -16.48 -9.76 -13.84
N HIS A 193 -16.80 -10.91 -14.42
CA HIS A 193 -16.25 -11.33 -15.71
C HIS A 193 -16.54 -10.31 -16.82
N ALA A 194 -17.78 -9.82 -16.91
CA ALA A 194 -18.17 -8.82 -17.89
C ALA A 194 -17.39 -7.50 -17.70
N PHE A 195 -17.20 -7.08 -16.45
CA PHE A 195 -16.38 -5.90 -16.11
C PHE A 195 -14.94 -6.07 -16.59
N PHE A 196 -14.28 -7.19 -16.23
CA PHE A 196 -12.91 -7.46 -16.66
C PHE A 196 -12.75 -7.52 -18.19
N SER A 197 -13.76 -8.08 -18.88
CA SER A 197 -13.74 -8.17 -20.35
C SER A 197 -13.93 -6.80 -21.03
N ALA A 198 -14.49 -5.83 -20.33
CA ALA A 198 -14.71 -4.47 -20.84
C ALA A 198 -13.62 -3.47 -20.41
N MET A 199 -12.64 -3.91 -19.62
CA MET A 199 -11.47 -3.09 -19.28
C MET A 199 -10.63 -2.79 -20.50
N ALA A 200 -9.99 -1.61 -20.54
CA ALA A 200 -9.00 -1.28 -21.55
C ALA A 200 -7.65 -1.95 -21.23
N ALA A 201 -6.79 -2.10 -22.23
CA ALA A 201 -5.47 -2.72 -22.05
C ALA A 201 -4.54 -1.96 -21.08
N ILE A 202 -4.86 -0.69 -20.79
CA ILE A 202 -4.12 0.18 -19.88
C ILE A 202 -4.59 0.05 -18.42
N ASP A 203 -5.70 -0.67 -18.16
CA ASP A 203 -6.23 -0.87 -16.82
C ASP A 203 -5.66 -2.12 -16.17
N GLU A 204 -5.59 -2.10 -14.86
CA GLU A 204 -5.29 -3.29 -14.07
C GLU A 204 -6.38 -3.54 -13.05
N ALA A 205 -6.69 -4.81 -12.83
CA ALA A 205 -7.59 -5.22 -11.77
C ALA A 205 -7.04 -6.41 -10.98
N LYS A 206 -7.59 -6.61 -9.82
CA LYS A 206 -7.42 -7.76 -8.94
C LYS A 206 -8.80 -8.21 -8.50
N LEU A 207 -9.06 -9.52 -8.53
CA LEU A 207 -10.23 -10.11 -7.91
C LEU A 207 -9.88 -10.64 -6.53
N VAL A 208 -10.69 -10.31 -5.55
CA VAL A 208 -10.64 -10.86 -4.20
C VAL A 208 -12.01 -11.43 -3.86
N LEU A 209 -12.08 -12.73 -3.63
CA LEU A 209 -13.26 -13.41 -3.11
C LEU A 209 -13.08 -13.62 -1.60
N PHE A 210 -14.08 -13.27 -0.84
CA PHE A 210 -14.06 -13.42 0.61
C PHE A 210 -15.38 -13.94 1.19
N SER A 211 -15.30 -14.52 2.37
CA SER A 211 -16.43 -14.83 3.25
C SER A 211 -16.05 -14.49 4.69
N ASP A 212 -16.04 -15.43 5.62
CA ASP A 212 -15.40 -15.35 6.93
C ASP A 212 -13.85 -15.32 6.84
N ARG A 213 -13.30 -15.50 5.66
CA ARG A 213 -11.88 -15.51 5.31
C ARG A 213 -11.66 -15.16 3.85
N LEU A 214 -10.40 -14.93 3.50
CA LEU A 214 -9.96 -14.82 2.11
C LEU A 214 -10.09 -16.19 1.42
N LEU A 215 -10.88 -16.27 0.35
CA LEU A 215 -11.09 -17.49 -0.44
C LEU A 215 -10.18 -17.53 -1.67
N LEU A 216 -10.06 -16.41 -2.38
CA LEU A 216 -9.26 -16.29 -3.59
C LEU A 216 -8.73 -14.86 -3.71
N GLU A 217 -7.48 -14.73 -4.14
CA GLU A 217 -6.87 -13.47 -4.53
C GLU A 217 -6.08 -13.67 -5.83
N THR A 218 -6.40 -12.92 -6.89
CA THR A 218 -5.62 -12.91 -8.14
C THR A 218 -4.46 -11.90 -8.06
N PRO A 219 -3.44 -11.98 -8.91
CA PRO A 219 -2.51 -10.85 -9.09
C PRO A 219 -3.22 -9.64 -9.69
N PHE A 220 -2.63 -8.43 -9.58
CA PHE A 220 -3.03 -7.30 -10.40
C PHE A 220 -2.62 -7.53 -11.86
N THR A 221 -3.57 -7.44 -12.77
CA THR A 221 -3.34 -7.66 -14.21
C THR A 221 -4.46 -7.06 -15.06
N GLY A 222 -4.16 -6.72 -16.32
CA GLY A 222 -5.17 -6.41 -17.35
C GLY A 222 -5.64 -7.65 -18.13
N ILE A 223 -5.14 -8.86 -17.80
CA ILE A 223 -5.44 -10.09 -18.55
C ILE A 223 -6.70 -10.75 -17.97
N THR A 224 -7.82 -10.64 -18.66
CA THR A 224 -9.13 -11.16 -18.23
C THR A 224 -9.08 -12.64 -17.84
N SER A 225 -8.38 -13.48 -18.60
CA SER A 225 -8.30 -14.92 -18.31
C SER A 225 -7.62 -15.23 -16.97
N ILE A 226 -6.67 -14.40 -16.53
CA ILE A 226 -6.04 -14.55 -15.21
C ILE A 226 -7.02 -14.11 -14.11
N LEU A 227 -7.72 -12.98 -14.31
CA LEU A 227 -8.70 -12.46 -13.35
C LEU A 227 -9.89 -13.43 -13.15
N THR A 228 -10.24 -14.16 -14.16
CA THR A 228 -11.36 -15.12 -14.13
C THR A 228 -10.93 -16.56 -13.82
N LEU A 229 -9.61 -16.80 -13.71
CA LEU A 229 -9.08 -18.09 -13.32
C LEU A 229 -9.54 -18.44 -11.89
N GLY A 230 -10.21 -19.58 -11.74
CA GLY A 230 -10.70 -20.02 -10.43
C GLY A 230 -12.06 -19.47 -10.03
N LEU A 231 -12.77 -18.73 -10.90
CA LEU A 231 -14.17 -18.36 -10.67
C LEU A 231 -15.13 -19.55 -10.78
N SER A 232 -14.73 -20.61 -11.47
CA SER A 232 -15.51 -21.85 -11.58
C SER A 232 -15.38 -22.68 -10.31
N GLY A 233 -16.53 -23.14 -9.79
CA GLY A 233 -16.56 -24.03 -8.62
C GLY A 233 -16.48 -23.29 -7.27
N VAL A 234 -16.55 -21.97 -7.24
CA VAL A 234 -16.68 -21.22 -5.99
C VAL A 234 -18.11 -21.37 -5.45
N GLU A 235 -18.21 -21.81 -4.21
CA GLU A 235 -19.48 -21.95 -3.50
C GLU A 235 -19.64 -20.88 -2.43
N ALA A 236 -20.86 -20.37 -2.27
CA ALA A 236 -21.19 -19.42 -1.23
C ALA A 236 -21.27 -20.13 0.13
N THR A 237 -20.38 -19.76 1.06
CA THR A 237 -20.23 -20.42 2.36
C THR A 237 -19.64 -19.49 3.41
N GLY A 238 -19.88 -19.82 4.69
CA GLY A 238 -19.31 -19.07 5.82
C GLY A 238 -20.07 -17.78 6.13
N GLY A 239 -19.56 -17.03 7.08
CA GLY A 239 -20.02 -15.68 7.43
C GLY A 239 -19.38 -14.63 6.53
N THR A 240 -19.23 -13.39 7.06
CA THR A 240 -18.75 -12.25 6.27
C THR A 240 -17.74 -11.43 7.08
N ALA A 241 -16.47 -11.46 6.70
CA ALA A 241 -15.41 -10.60 7.22
C ALA A 241 -15.19 -9.40 6.27
N LEU A 242 -16.15 -8.48 6.22
CA LEU A 242 -16.19 -7.39 5.25
C LEU A 242 -15.11 -6.34 5.55
N ASN A 243 -15.00 -5.89 6.82
CA ASN A 243 -14.03 -4.85 7.20
C ASN A 243 -12.59 -5.33 6.98
N ASP A 244 -12.28 -6.59 7.36
CA ASP A 244 -10.96 -7.19 7.15
C ASP A 244 -10.62 -7.24 5.65
N SER A 245 -11.61 -7.63 4.83
CA SER A 245 -11.44 -7.76 3.38
C SER A 245 -11.30 -6.40 2.70
N LEU A 246 -12.06 -5.40 3.16
CA LEU A 246 -11.95 -4.02 2.66
C LEU A 246 -10.60 -3.40 3.05
N TYR A 247 -10.17 -3.60 4.30
CA TYR A 247 -8.83 -3.19 4.76
C TYR A 247 -7.73 -3.83 3.91
N LEU A 248 -7.82 -5.14 3.65
CA LEU A 248 -6.89 -5.86 2.78
C LEU A 248 -6.85 -5.25 1.38
N ALA A 249 -8.02 -4.98 0.77
CA ALA A 249 -8.10 -4.38 -0.56
C ALA A 249 -7.38 -3.02 -0.62
N LEU A 250 -7.60 -2.17 0.39
CA LEU A 250 -6.93 -0.87 0.51
C LEU A 250 -5.41 -1.03 0.65
N LYS A 251 -4.95 -1.96 1.48
CA LYS A 251 -3.52 -2.25 1.65
C LYS A 251 -2.87 -2.80 0.39
N ARG A 252 -3.59 -3.58 -0.43
CA ARG A 252 -3.11 -4.03 -1.74
C ARG A 252 -2.97 -2.89 -2.75
N LEU A 253 -3.81 -1.86 -2.64
CA LEU A 253 -3.75 -0.68 -3.50
C LEU A 253 -2.73 0.36 -3.02
N GLU A 254 -2.33 0.35 -1.75
CA GLU A 254 -1.42 1.34 -1.16
C GLU A 254 -0.15 1.58 -2.00
N PRO A 255 0.61 0.54 -2.44
CA PRO A 255 1.83 0.72 -3.23
C PRO A 255 1.59 1.12 -4.69
N ARG A 256 0.33 1.21 -5.14
CA ARG A 256 -0.01 1.57 -6.50
C ARG A 256 -0.11 3.08 -6.66
N SER A 257 0.26 3.59 -7.82
CA SER A 257 0.10 5.00 -8.20
C SER A 257 -1.12 5.22 -9.09
N GLY A 258 -1.51 6.46 -9.30
CA GLY A 258 -2.64 6.82 -10.16
C GLY A 258 -4.00 6.59 -9.51
N ARG A 259 -5.01 6.34 -10.34
CA ARG A 259 -6.41 6.19 -9.91
C ARG A 259 -6.65 4.79 -9.34
N LYS A 260 -6.95 4.73 -8.05
CA LYS A 260 -7.20 3.51 -7.28
C LYS A 260 -8.69 3.35 -7.05
N VAL A 261 -9.20 2.14 -7.22
CA VAL A 261 -10.65 1.86 -7.13
C VAL A 261 -10.86 0.57 -6.34
N VAL A 262 -11.80 0.58 -5.40
CA VAL A 262 -12.35 -0.63 -4.79
C VAL A 262 -13.82 -0.72 -5.20
N ILE A 263 -14.22 -1.85 -5.75
CA ILE A 263 -15.61 -2.15 -6.07
C ILE A 263 -16.04 -3.30 -5.17
N LEU A 264 -16.81 -2.97 -4.13
CA LEU A 264 -17.36 -3.92 -3.18
C LEU A 264 -18.71 -4.44 -3.66
N LEU A 265 -18.82 -5.74 -3.81
CA LEU A 265 -20.07 -6.46 -4.03
C LEU A 265 -20.42 -7.24 -2.77
N SER A 266 -21.36 -6.76 -1.97
CA SER A 266 -21.82 -7.38 -0.71
C SER A 266 -23.15 -6.79 -0.28
N ASP A 267 -23.89 -7.47 0.57
CA ASP A 267 -25.06 -6.90 1.26
C ASP A 267 -24.68 -5.89 2.36
N GLY A 268 -23.38 -5.80 2.70
CA GLY A 268 -22.83 -4.84 3.64
C GLY A 268 -22.91 -5.28 5.10
N VAL A 269 -23.24 -6.53 5.36
CA VAL A 269 -23.32 -7.07 6.72
C VAL A 269 -21.97 -7.67 7.09
N ASP A 270 -21.34 -7.13 8.13
CA ASP A 270 -20.14 -7.69 8.74
C ASP A 270 -20.51 -8.51 9.96
N VAL A 271 -19.97 -9.72 10.09
CA VAL A 271 -20.20 -10.61 11.23
C VAL A 271 -18.95 -11.21 11.83
N ASP A 272 -17.89 -11.32 11.06
CA ASP A 272 -16.72 -12.11 11.41
C ASP A 272 -15.40 -11.33 11.33
N SER A 273 -15.42 -10.02 11.00
CA SER A 273 -14.20 -9.21 10.98
C SER A 273 -13.61 -9.04 12.37
N VAL A 274 -12.28 -9.05 12.41
CA VAL A 274 -11.47 -8.67 13.57
C VAL A 274 -11.28 -7.15 13.61
N LEU A 275 -11.16 -6.51 12.44
CA LEU A 275 -10.98 -5.08 12.29
C LEU A 275 -12.33 -4.35 12.29
N GLY A 276 -12.35 -3.15 12.86
CA GLY A 276 -13.49 -2.26 12.80
C GLY A 276 -13.42 -1.27 11.63
N MET A 277 -14.52 -0.54 11.41
CA MET A 277 -14.56 0.52 10.40
C MET A 277 -13.55 1.65 10.64
N ASP A 278 -13.07 1.84 11.87
CA ASP A 278 -12.03 2.84 12.16
C ASP A 278 -10.67 2.42 11.60
N ASP A 279 -10.36 1.11 11.57
CA ASP A 279 -9.15 0.59 10.92
C ASP A 279 -9.23 0.77 9.40
N VAL A 280 -10.39 0.55 8.81
CA VAL A 280 -10.65 0.80 7.38
C VAL A 280 -10.47 2.28 7.04
N LYS A 281 -11.01 3.19 7.87
CA LYS A 281 -10.83 4.64 7.69
C LYS A 281 -9.36 5.05 7.83
N ALA A 282 -8.63 4.47 8.78
CA ALA A 282 -7.20 4.70 8.94
C ALA A 282 -6.42 4.23 7.71
N ALA A 283 -6.80 3.10 7.10
CA ALA A 283 -6.20 2.60 5.86
C ALA A 283 -6.51 3.49 4.65
N LEU A 284 -7.63 4.21 4.65
CA LEU A 284 -7.92 5.25 3.66
C LEU A 284 -6.97 6.46 3.80
N GLY A 285 -6.25 6.54 4.94
CA GLY A 285 -5.23 7.57 5.22
C GLY A 285 -5.81 8.98 5.22
N GLY A 286 -5.76 9.81 6.19
CA GLY A 286 -6.26 11.19 6.32
C GLY A 286 -6.93 11.91 5.13
N GLY A 287 -7.18 11.20 4.03
CA GLY A 287 -7.94 11.56 2.83
C GLY A 287 -8.15 10.32 1.96
N PRO A 288 -9.14 10.30 1.06
CA PRO A 288 -9.48 9.12 0.27
C PRO A 288 -8.30 8.70 -0.62
N SER A 289 -7.71 7.55 -0.32
CA SER A 289 -6.61 6.96 -1.11
C SER A 289 -7.12 6.11 -2.28
N ALA A 290 -8.40 5.72 -2.25
CA ALA A 290 -9.06 4.95 -3.30
C ALA A 290 -10.54 5.36 -3.39
N LEU A 291 -11.10 5.36 -4.60
CA LEU A 291 -12.55 5.45 -4.83
C LEU A 291 -13.22 4.16 -4.36
N LEU A 292 -14.22 4.26 -3.52
CA LEU A 292 -14.99 3.12 -3.06
C LEU A 292 -16.36 3.09 -3.76
N TYR A 293 -16.63 2.05 -4.53
CA TYR A 293 -17.97 1.76 -5.05
C TYR A 293 -18.55 0.61 -4.27
N TRP A 294 -19.79 0.75 -3.82
CA TRP A 294 -20.50 -0.32 -3.14
C TRP A 294 -21.75 -0.71 -3.91
N LEU A 295 -21.71 -1.90 -4.52
CA LEU A 295 -22.88 -2.57 -5.08
C LEU A 295 -23.55 -3.37 -3.95
N ARG A 296 -24.49 -2.71 -3.29
CA ARG A 296 -25.21 -3.29 -2.16
C ARG A 296 -26.30 -4.21 -2.66
N LEU A 297 -26.11 -5.50 -2.46
CA LEU A 297 -27.11 -6.50 -2.77
C LEU A 297 -28.18 -6.53 -1.69
N ARG A 298 -29.42 -6.16 -2.05
CA ARG A 298 -30.53 -6.23 -1.10
C ARG A 298 -30.81 -7.67 -0.70
N ARG A 299 -31.05 -7.92 0.57
CA ARG A 299 -31.52 -9.23 1.07
C ARG A 299 -32.99 -9.38 0.78
N GLU A 300 -33.45 -10.61 0.50
CA GLU A 300 -34.87 -10.92 0.32
C GLU A 300 -35.68 -10.64 1.58
N GLU A 301 -35.05 -10.70 2.75
CA GLU A 301 -35.66 -10.46 4.06
C GLU A 301 -35.79 -8.95 4.39
N GLU A 302 -35.18 -8.06 3.63
CA GLU A 302 -35.37 -6.62 3.77
C GLU A 302 -36.76 -6.25 3.29
N GLY A 303 -37.62 -5.84 4.20
CA GLY A 303 -38.97 -5.35 3.84
C GLY A 303 -38.91 -4.14 2.91
N ALA A 304 -40.04 -3.78 2.29
CA ALA A 304 -40.14 -2.67 1.32
C ALA A 304 -39.66 -1.30 1.81
N ARG A 305 -39.38 -1.15 3.10
CA ARG A 305 -38.80 0.04 3.74
C ARG A 305 -37.30 -0.05 3.97
N GLY A 306 -36.60 -1.08 3.47
CA GLY A 306 -35.18 -1.27 3.69
C GLY A 306 -34.80 -1.63 5.13
N GLU A 307 -35.77 -2.03 5.94
CA GLU A 307 -35.51 -2.55 7.29
C GLU A 307 -34.92 -3.95 7.19
N ILE A 308 -33.67 -4.08 7.62
CA ILE A 308 -33.01 -5.37 7.73
C ILE A 308 -33.75 -6.16 8.82
N ARG A 309 -34.44 -7.22 8.46
CA ARG A 309 -34.90 -8.23 9.41
C ARG A 309 -33.70 -9.08 9.79
N ILE A 310 -33.09 -8.70 10.89
CA ILE A 310 -31.92 -9.38 11.42
C ILE A 310 -32.32 -10.73 11.94
N SER A 311 -31.65 -11.80 11.52
CA SER A 311 -31.91 -13.11 12.09
C SER A 311 -31.61 -13.08 13.59
N THR A 312 -32.25 -13.95 14.36
CA THR A 312 -32.06 -14.07 15.82
C THR A 312 -30.63 -14.35 16.27
N ALA A 313 -29.69 -14.55 15.32
CA ALA A 313 -28.27 -14.72 15.55
C ALA A 313 -27.53 -13.39 15.86
N TRP A 314 -28.10 -12.23 15.55
CA TRP A 314 -27.47 -10.93 15.78
C TRP A 314 -27.65 -10.46 17.23
N ARG A 315 -26.54 -10.31 17.91
CA ARG A 315 -26.56 -9.86 19.33
C ARG A 315 -26.71 -8.35 19.50
N ASP A 316 -26.40 -7.56 18.47
CA ASP A 316 -26.46 -6.09 18.48
C ASP A 316 -26.94 -5.48 17.16
N PRO A 317 -28.26 -5.34 16.97
CA PRO A 317 -28.85 -4.71 15.79
C PRO A 317 -28.47 -3.22 15.61
N ASP A 318 -28.23 -2.52 16.70
CA ASP A 318 -27.87 -1.09 16.65
C ASP A 318 -26.43 -0.91 16.24
N GLY A 319 -25.51 -1.76 16.72
CA GLY A 319 -24.12 -1.80 16.29
C GLY A 319 -24.02 -2.05 14.80
N HIS A 320 -24.77 -3.02 14.28
CA HIS A 320 -24.78 -3.31 12.85
C HIS A 320 -25.30 -2.13 11.99
N ARG A 321 -26.38 -1.47 12.38
CA ARG A 321 -26.84 -0.26 11.67
C ARG A 321 -25.79 0.84 11.69
N HIS A 322 -25.09 0.98 12.81
CA HIS A 322 -24.02 1.95 12.95
C HIS A 322 -22.86 1.64 11.99
N GLU A 323 -22.40 0.40 11.90
CA GLU A 323 -21.33 -0.02 11.00
C GLU A 323 -21.69 0.18 9.53
N MET A 324 -22.88 -0.22 9.12
CA MET A 324 -23.37 0.03 7.76
C MET A 324 -23.41 1.52 7.40
N GLU A 325 -23.83 2.37 8.36
CA GLU A 325 -23.83 3.82 8.15
C GLU A 325 -22.39 4.37 8.07
N GLN A 326 -21.45 3.81 8.84
CA GLN A 326 -20.05 4.17 8.73
C GLN A 326 -19.45 3.77 7.39
N LEU A 327 -19.75 2.55 6.88
CA LEU A 327 -19.36 2.12 5.54
C LEU A 327 -19.95 3.04 4.47
N ARG A 328 -21.25 3.36 4.58
CA ARG A 328 -21.90 4.31 3.68
C ARG A 328 -21.19 5.66 3.62
N ARG A 329 -20.85 6.22 4.79
CA ARG A 329 -20.10 7.48 4.88
C ARG A 329 -18.72 7.38 4.28
N ALA A 330 -18.00 6.27 4.51
CA ALA A 330 -16.67 6.06 3.94
C ALA A 330 -16.72 6.00 2.41
N VAL A 331 -17.71 5.30 1.84
CA VAL A 331 -17.92 5.24 0.38
C VAL A 331 -18.18 6.63 -0.19
N LEU A 332 -19.11 7.39 0.38
CA LEU A 332 -19.43 8.73 -0.11
C LEU A 332 -18.27 9.71 0.07
N ALA A 333 -17.57 9.65 1.20
CA ALA A 333 -16.40 10.49 1.47
C ALA A 333 -15.23 10.19 0.51
N SER A 334 -15.14 8.97 -0.01
CA SER A 334 -14.15 8.61 -1.02
C SER A 334 -14.39 9.24 -2.40
N GLY A 335 -15.53 9.87 -2.62
CA GLY A 335 -15.99 10.33 -3.94
C GLY A 335 -16.65 9.26 -4.80
N GLY A 336 -16.80 8.04 -4.26
CA GLY A 336 -17.48 6.95 -4.92
C GLY A 336 -19.01 6.96 -4.75
N ARG A 337 -19.66 5.85 -5.06
CA ARG A 337 -21.11 5.73 -5.11
C ARG A 337 -21.61 4.40 -4.53
N ILE A 338 -22.83 4.41 -4.01
CA ILE A 338 -23.56 3.23 -3.59
C ILE A 338 -24.68 2.97 -4.59
N ALA A 339 -24.70 1.79 -5.17
CA ALA A 339 -25.79 1.30 -5.99
C ALA A 339 -26.50 0.16 -5.26
N THR A 340 -27.77 0.36 -4.92
CA THR A 340 -28.57 -0.72 -4.35
C THR A 340 -29.11 -1.61 -5.46
N ILE A 341 -28.81 -2.88 -5.38
CA ILE A 341 -29.17 -3.91 -6.35
C ILE A 341 -30.34 -4.73 -5.76
N ASP A 342 -31.51 -4.53 -6.30
CA ASP A 342 -32.72 -5.24 -5.86
C ASP A 342 -32.78 -6.67 -6.42
N ARG A 343 -32.29 -6.85 -7.64
CA ARG A 343 -32.24 -8.14 -8.33
C ARG A 343 -30.82 -8.38 -8.84
N VAL A 344 -30.28 -9.53 -8.54
CA VAL A 344 -28.89 -9.88 -8.83
C VAL A 344 -28.52 -9.82 -10.33
N GLU A 345 -29.54 -9.94 -11.23
CA GLU A 345 -29.38 -9.77 -12.67
C GLU A 345 -28.87 -8.35 -13.05
N GLN A 346 -29.12 -7.36 -12.20
CA GLN A 346 -28.70 -5.98 -12.41
C GLN A 346 -27.21 -5.74 -12.09
N VAL A 347 -26.51 -6.71 -11.49
CA VAL A 347 -25.08 -6.57 -11.12
C VAL A 347 -24.21 -6.24 -12.33
N LYS A 348 -24.44 -6.94 -13.45
CA LYS A 348 -23.69 -6.70 -14.69
C LYS A 348 -23.88 -5.27 -15.20
N GLU A 349 -25.08 -4.77 -15.20
CA GLU A 349 -25.40 -3.41 -15.64
C GLU A 349 -24.82 -2.36 -14.68
N ALA A 350 -24.90 -2.59 -13.38
CA ALA A 350 -24.33 -1.70 -12.37
C ALA A 350 -22.81 -1.61 -12.48
N LEU A 351 -22.11 -2.73 -12.73
CA LEU A 351 -20.68 -2.76 -12.96
C LEU A 351 -20.30 -2.04 -14.27
N ALA A 352 -21.10 -2.22 -15.33
CA ALA A 352 -20.90 -1.48 -16.58
C ALA A 352 -21.08 0.04 -16.37
N GLY A 353 -22.05 0.46 -15.55
CA GLY A 353 -22.25 1.85 -15.17
C GLY A 353 -21.05 2.44 -14.40
N ILE A 354 -20.46 1.67 -13.47
CA ILE A 354 -19.22 2.11 -12.79
C ILE A 354 -18.09 2.28 -13.80
N LEU A 355 -17.90 1.34 -14.71
CA LEU A 355 -16.85 1.44 -15.73
C LEU A 355 -17.08 2.65 -16.64
N HIS A 356 -18.32 2.91 -17.02
CA HIS A 356 -18.70 4.08 -17.82
C HIS A 356 -18.39 5.39 -17.07
N GLU A 357 -18.73 5.48 -15.78
CA GLU A 357 -18.38 6.61 -14.93
C GLU A 357 -16.87 6.80 -14.85
N LEU A 358 -16.10 5.73 -14.59
CA LEU A 358 -14.64 5.79 -14.54
C LEU A 358 -14.03 6.29 -15.87
N ARG A 359 -14.62 5.95 -17.03
CA ARG A 359 -14.19 6.45 -18.34
C ARG A 359 -14.56 7.92 -18.56
N GLY A 360 -15.64 8.40 -17.96
CA GLY A 360 -16.10 9.79 -18.06
C GLY A 360 -15.41 10.78 -17.12
N GLN A 361 -14.51 10.32 -16.26
CA GLN A 361 -13.83 11.20 -15.29
C GLN A 361 -12.77 12.09 -15.94
N TYR A 362 -12.61 13.29 -15.37
CA TYR A 362 -11.52 14.21 -15.67
C TYR A 362 -10.43 14.12 -14.62
N VAL A 363 -9.17 14.29 -15.03
CA VAL A 363 -8.03 14.43 -14.12
C VAL A 363 -7.51 15.85 -14.18
N LEU A 364 -7.48 16.51 -13.04
CA LEU A 364 -6.79 17.78 -12.87
C LEU A 364 -5.55 17.56 -12.04
N SER A 365 -4.45 18.17 -12.44
CA SER A 365 -3.21 18.12 -11.68
C SER A 365 -2.77 19.54 -11.34
N TYR A 366 -2.28 19.74 -10.13
CA TYR A 366 -1.72 21.02 -9.67
C TYR A 366 -0.59 20.78 -8.66
N TYR A 367 0.29 21.75 -8.54
CA TYR A 367 1.26 21.81 -7.45
C TYR A 367 0.67 22.67 -6.33
N PRO A 368 0.54 22.15 -5.09
CA PRO A 368 0.07 22.95 -3.97
C PRO A 368 0.91 24.22 -3.80
N SER A 369 0.26 25.37 -3.66
CA SER A 369 0.94 26.65 -3.46
C SER A 369 1.52 26.78 -2.05
N HIS A 370 1.09 25.94 -1.11
CA HIS A 370 1.58 25.90 0.27
C HIS A 370 1.90 24.46 0.65
N ILE A 371 3.00 24.28 1.39
CA ILE A 371 3.42 22.99 1.90
C ILE A 371 2.76 22.75 3.24
N HIS A 372 2.01 21.65 3.34
CA HIS A 372 1.42 21.23 4.61
C HIS A 372 2.41 20.34 5.37
N MET A 373 3.03 20.88 6.42
CA MET A 373 3.96 20.16 7.30
C MET A 373 3.17 19.55 8.46
N GLY A 374 2.59 18.37 8.26
CA GLY A 374 1.78 17.67 9.28
C GLY A 374 0.37 18.25 9.46
N GLY A 375 -0.46 17.57 10.26
CA GLY A 375 -1.87 17.95 10.47
C GLY A 375 -2.85 17.23 9.53
N PRO A 376 -4.14 17.57 9.58
CA PRO A 376 -5.14 16.99 8.70
C PRO A 376 -4.86 17.36 7.24
N PRO A 377 -5.23 16.50 6.27
CA PRO A 377 -5.07 16.81 4.86
C PRO A 377 -5.83 18.10 4.49
N PRO A 378 -5.28 18.94 3.59
CA PRO A 378 -5.91 20.18 3.18
C PRO A 378 -7.26 19.92 2.51
N LYS A 379 -8.21 20.82 2.72
CA LYS A 379 -9.54 20.76 2.10
C LYS A 379 -9.44 21.22 0.65
N VAL A 380 -9.75 20.32 -0.27
CA VAL A 380 -9.83 20.63 -1.71
C VAL A 380 -11.28 20.87 -2.12
N ASP A 381 -11.51 21.99 -2.81
CA ASP A 381 -12.79 22.36 -3.41
C ASP A 381 -12.60 22.60 -4.92
N VAL A 382 -13.48 22.03 -5.73
CA VAL A 382 -13.46 22.22 -7.19
C VAL A 382 -14.79 22.80 -7.62
N ARG A 383 -14.73 23.84 -8.45
CA ARG A 383 -15.91 24.53 -8.98
C ARG A 383 -15.90 24.53 -10.50
N LEU A 384 -17.09 24.42 -11.07
CA LEU A 384 -17.30 24.60 -12.50
C LEU A 384 -17.69 26.05 -12.79
N ARG A 385 -17.01 26.65 -13.77
CA ARG A 385 -17.35 27.99 -14.25
C ARG A 385 -18.62 27.92 -15.10
N ASN A 386 -19.59 28.78 -14.79
CA ASN A 386 -20.75 29.07 -15.60
C ASN A 386 -21.63 27.88 -16.02
N ARG A 387 -21.66 26.79 -15.24
CA ARG A 387 -22.44 25.59 -15.55
C ARG A 387 -23.32 25.18 -14.36
N GLY A 388 -24.49 25.79 -14.24
CA GLY A 388 -25.51 25.37 -13.27
C GLY A 388 -26.13 24.01 -13.64
N GLY A 389 -26.62 23.27 -12.62
CA GLY A 389 -27.35 22.01 -12.81
C GLY A 389 -26.46 20.82 -13.19
N LEU A 390 -25.18 20.85 -12.79
CA LEU A 390 -24.27 19.72 -12.90
C LEU A 390 -23.87 19.24 -11.50
N ASP A 391 -23.88 17.93 -11.34
CA ASP A 391 -23.37 17.28 -10.14
C ASP A 391 -21.87 17.04 -10.29
N LEU A 392 -21.12 17.42 -9.26
CA LEU A 392 -19.66 17.32 -9.25
C LEU A 392 -19.22 16.49 -8.05
N ARG A 393 -18.45 15.42 -8.31
CA ARG A 393 -17.77 14.63 -7.28
C ARG A 393 -16.28 14.69 -7.50
N VAL A 394 -15.53 14.89 -6.43
CA VAL A 394 -14.08 15.06 -6.47
C VAL A 394 -13.42 13.99 -5.61
N HIS A 395 -12.44 13.31 -6.17
CA HIS A 395 -11.57 12.38 -5.48
C HIS A 395 -10.12 12.84 -5.60
N ARG A 396 -9.38 12.87 -4.48
CA ARG A 396 -7.96 13.20 -4.46
C ARG A 396 -7.13 11.93 -4.58
N GLY A 397 -6.31 11.83 -5.63
CA GLY A 397 -5.31 10.78 -5.79
C GLY A 397 -4.11 10.98 -4.86
N GLN A 398 -3.43 9.90 -4.53
CA GLN A 398 -2.11 10.01 -3.91
C GLN A 398 -1.10 10.41 -4.98
N PRO A 399 -0.12 11.30 -4.65
CA PRO A 399 0.99 11.58 -5.53
C PRO A 399 1.71 10.28 -5.89
N GLY A 400 2.09 10.13 -7.15
CA GLY A 400 2.97 9.06 -7.58
C GLY A 400 4.31 9.19 -6.84
N LYS A 401 4.85 8.08 -6.34
CA LYS A 401 6.20 8.03 -5.80
C LYS A 401 7.22 8.12 -6.92
#